data_ace2f5973eee34314cdf27d17dcf521e
#
_entry.id   ace2f5973eee34314cdf27d17dcf521e
#
_cell.length_a   1.000
_cell.length_b   1.000
_cell.length_c   1.000
_cell.angle_alpha   90.00
_cell.angle_beta   90.00
_cell.angle_gamma   90.00
#
_symmetry.space_group_name_H-M   'P 1'
#
loop_
_entity.id
_entity.type
_entity.pdbx_description
1 polymer ?
#
loop_
_entity_poly.entity_id
_entity_poly.type
_entity_poly.pdbx_seq_one_letter_code
_entity_poly.pdbx_strand_id
1 'polypeptide(L)'
;MLAGCLFLLPCSAAEKRPNILFIIADDQSPFDLKIYNSESPLETPNLDALASGGMVFDGAHHMGAWVGGVCTPSRHMVMSGRTVWHIPDRLNRVMHPHAS
;
A
#
# COMPACT_ATOMS: atom_id res chain seq x y z
N MET A 1 -47.48 -32.88 -19.76
CA MET A 1 -46.05 -32.49 -19.81
C MET A 1 -45.95 -30.99 -19.84
N LEU A 2 -45.70 -30.32 -18.69
CA LEU A 2 -45.45 -28.88 -18.63
C LEU A 2 -43.93 -28.67 -18.68
N ALA A 3 -43.44 -28.07 -19.77
CA ALA A 3 -42.06 -27.66 -19.90
C ALA A 3 -41.88 -26.29 -19.19
N GLY A 4 -41.25 -26.30 -18.02
CA GLY A 4 -40.89 -25.10 -17.31
C GLY A 4 -39.70 -24.40 -17.97
N CYS A 5 -39.93 -23.25 -18.59
CA CYS A 5 -38.88 -22.40 -19.14
C CYS A 5 -38.20 -21.63 -17.99
N LEU A 6 -37.00 -22.04 -17.57
CA LEU A 6 -36.19 -21.38 -16.58
C LEU A 6 -35.51 -20.15 -17.24
N PHE A 7 -36.07 -18.96 -17.05
CA PHE A 7 -35.46 -17.71 -17.47
C PHE A 7 -34.29 -17.39 -16.55
N LEU A 8 -33.04 -17.62 -17.01
CA LEU A 8 -31.84 -17.10 -16.40
C LEU A 8 -31.74 -15.60 -16.72
N LEU A 9 -32.09 -14.75 -15.76
CA LEU A 9 -31.84 -13.34 -15.86
C LEU A 9 -30.33 -13.10 -15.75
N PRO A 10 -29.69 -12.40 -16.72
CA PRO A 10 -28.29 -12.05 -16.59
C PRO A 10 -28.16 -11.02 -15.44
N CYS A 11 -27.55 -11.41 -14.36
CA CYS A 11 -27.15 -10.49 -13.29
C CYS A 11 -25.97 -9.66 -13.81
N SER A 12 -26.26 -8.54 -14.48
CA SER A 12 -25.26 -7.54 -14.84
C SER A 12 -24.95 -6.70 -13.60
N ALA A 13 -24.03 -7.17 -12.77
CA ALA A 13 -23.40 -6.34 -11.76
C ALA A 13 -22.53 -5.32 -12.52
N ALA A 14 -23.00 -4.08 -12.65
CA ALA A 14 -22.16 -2.99 -13.08
C ALA A 14 -21.01 -2.88 -12.08
N GLU A 15 -19.80 -3.26 -12.49
CA GLU A 15 -18.57 -3.11 -11.69
C GLU A 15 -18.35 -1.61 -11.41
N LYS A 16 -18.82 -1.14 -10.28
CA LYS A 16 -18.39 0.16 -9.74
C LYS A 16 -16.94 0.02 -9.34
N ARG A 17 -16.04 0.54 -10.17
CA ARG A 17 -14.63 0.65 -9.81
C ARG A 17 -14.50 1.50 -8.55
N PRO A 18 -13.85 1.00 -7.50
CA PRO A 18 -13.66 1.77 -6.27
C PRO A 18 -12.74 2.97 -6.52
N ASN A 19 -12.99 4.06 -5.81
CA ASN A 19 -12.03 5.14 -5.71
C ASN A 19 -10.94 4.70 -4.71
N ILE A 20 -9.68 4.87 -5.09
CA ILE A 20 -8.53 4.51 -4.25
C ILE A 20 -7.78 5.79 -3.92
N LEU A 21 -7.65 6.09 -2.63
CA LEU A 21 -6.75 7.12 -2.11
C LEU A 21 -5.57 6.41 -1.47
N PHE A 22 -4.36 6.64 -1.99
CA PHE A 22 -3.14 6.08 -1.47
C PHE A 22 -2.29 7.18 -0.82
N ILE A 23 -2.00 7.03 0.48
CA ILE A 23 -1.23 8.01 1.27
C ILE A 23 0.05 7.34 1.75
N ILE A 24 1.20 7.97 1.51
CA ILE A 24 2.49 7.55 2.02
C ILE A 24 3.01 8.64 2.96
N ALA A 25 3.28 8.27 4.22
CA ALA A 25 4.07 9.08 5.13
C ALA A 25 5.56 8.79 4.93
N ASP A 26 6.41 9.82 5.09
CA ASP A 26 7.86 9.72 5.01
C ASP A 26 8.44 9.81 6.42
N ASP A 27 9.38 8.93 6.75
CA ASP A 27 10.07 8.85 8.04
C ASP A 27 9.17 8.77 9.29
N GLN A 28 7.92 8.34 9.13
CA GLN A 28 7.00 8.18 10.24
C GLN A 28 7.24 6.84 10.93
N SER A 29 7.56 6.88 12.24
CA SER A 29 7.60 5.69 13.07
C SER A 29 6.18 5.20 13.37
N PRO A 30 5.91 3.88 13.36
CA PRO A 30 4.63 3.35 13.82
C PRO A 30 4.36 3.72 15.29
N PHE A 31 5.40 3.86 16.12
CA PHE A 31 5.26 4.23 17.53
C PHE A 31 4.86 5.71 17.76
N ASP A 32 4.87 6.53 16.72
CA ASP A 32 4.33 7.89 16.77
C ASP A 32 2.80 7.90 16.74
N LEU A 33 2.18 6.81 16.30
CA LEU A 33 0.74 6.68 16.19
C LEU A 33 0.13 6.05 17.44
N LYS A 34 -0.96 6.63 17.95
CA LYS A 34 -1.66 6.12 19.15
C LYS A 34 -2.21 4.71 18.97
N ILE A 35 -2.51 4.29 17.74
CA ILE A 35 -2.94 2.91 17.42
C ILE A 35 -1.90 1.85 17.79
N TYR A 36 -0.60 2.21 17.84
CA TYR A 36 0.50 1.31 18.22
C TYR A 36 1.13 1.68 19.56
N ASN A 37 1.00 2.93 19.98
CA ASN A 37 1.57 3.44 21.23
C ASN A 37 0.61 4.46 21.85
N SER A 38 -0.16 4.03 22.84
CA SER A 38 -1.14 4.87 23.55
C SER A 38 -0.52 6.09 24.23
N GLU A 39 0.77 6.02 24.57
CA GLU A 39 1.53 7.10 25.23
C GLU A 39 2.11 8.11 24.26
N SER A 40 1.88 7.96 22.94
CA SER A 40 2.36 8.91 21.96
C SER A 40 1.78 10.31 22.21
N PRO A 41 2.63 11.35 22.26
CA PRO A 41 2.17 12.73 22.39
C PRO A 41 1.50 13.28 21.13
N LEU A 42 1.60 12.55 20.02
CA LEU A 42 1.06 12.99 18.73
C LEU A 42 -0.44 12.73 18.65
N GLU A 43 -1.21 13.78 18.40
CA GLU A 43 -2.66 13.68 18.18
C GLU A 43 -2.95 13.40 16.70
N THR A 44 -3.49 12.20 16.42
CA THR A 44 -3.78 11.75 15.04
C THR A 44 -5.23 11.30 14.85
N PRO A 45 -6.23 12.14 15.19
CA PRO A 45 -7.62 11.71 15.25
C PRO A 45 -8.18 11.15 13.93
N ASN A 46 -7.72 11.66 12.78
CA ASN A 46 -8.14 11.16 11.48
C ASN A 46 -7.55 9.78 11.16
N LEU A 47 -6.28 9.54 11.52
CA LEU A 47 -5.64 8.22 11.35
C LEU A 47 -6.25 7.21 12.32
N ASP A 48 -6.52 7.61 13.55
CA ASP A 48 -7.17 6.77 14.56
C ASP A 48 -8.58 6.37 14.10
N ALA A 49 -9.33 7.31 13.50
CA ALA A 49 -10.65 7.01 12.93
C ALA A 49 -10.57 6.05 11.74
N LEU A 50 -9.58 6.21 10.85
CA LEU A 50 -9.34 5.27 9.75
C LEU A 50 -8.99 3.88 10.28
N ALA A 51 -8.12 3.78 11.27
CA ALA A 51 -7.70 2.53 11.88
C ALA A 51 -8.87 1.81 12.55
N SER A 52 -9.73 2.54 13.28
CA SER A 52 -10.89 1.96 13.96
C SER A 52 -11.99 1.49 13.03
N GLY A 53 -12.12 2.12 11.84
CA GLY A 53 -13.13 1.78 10.83
C GLY A 53 -12.62 0.86 9.71
N GLY A 54 -11.32 0.56 9.69
CA GLY A 54 -10.65 -0.17 8.62
C GLY A 54 -9.91 -1.41 9.09
N MET A 55 -8.89 -1.78 8.32
CA MET A 55 -7.99 -2.88 8.63
C MET A 55 -6.58 -2.32 8.88
N VAL A 56 -5.96 -2.71 9.97
CA VAL A 56 -4.58 -2.38 10.33
C VAL A 56 -3.70 -3.61 10.11
N PHE A 57 -2.57 -3.43 9.43
CA PHE A 57 -1.60 -4.49 9.17
C PHE A 57 -0.38 -4.30 10.06
N ASP A 58 -0.26 -5.10 11.12
CA ASP A 58 0.84 -5.00 12.08
C ASP A 58 2.16 -5.59 11.56
N GLY A 59 2.07 -6.54 10.65
CA GLY A 59 3.22 -7.27 10.11
C GLY A 59 3.60 -6.86 8.69
N ALA A 60 3.28 -5.65 8.25
CA ALA A 60 3.66 -5.19 6.91
C ALA A 60 5.15 -4.81 6.85
N HIS A 61 5.89 -5.45 5.95
CA HIS A 61 7.32 -5.21 5.75
C HIS A 61 7.61 -4.77 4.33
N HIS A 62 8.53 -3.84 4.16
CA HIS A 62 9.06 -3.48 2.85
C HIS A 62 10.22 -4.41 2.44
N MET A 63 10.56 -4.43 1.15
CA MET A 63 11.60 -5.31 0.62
C MET A 63 13.05 -4.86 0.97
N GLY A 64 13.21 -3.74 1.66
CA GLY A 64 14.52 -3.19 1.95
C GLY A 64 15.11 -2.37 0.81
N ALA A 65 16.39 -2.11 0.90
CA ALA A 65 17.19 -1.41 -0.09
C ALA A 65 18.66 -1.84 0.02
N TRP A 66 19.45 -1.54 -1.01
CA TRP A 66 20.90 -1.78 -1.01
C TRP A 66 21.69 -0.80 -0.15
N VAL A 67 21.11 0.34 0.18
CA VAL A 67 21.68 1.42 0.96
C VAL A 67 20.78 1.76 2.14
N GLY A 68 21.28 2.52 3.11
CA GLY A 68 20.58 2.81 4.36
C GLY A 68 19.25 3.58 4.23
N GLY A 69 18.97 4.22 3.09
CA GLY A 69 17.71 4.93 2.87
C GLY A 69 16.72 4.09 2.08
N VAL A 70 15.53 3.87 2.61
CA VAL A 70 14.46 3.07 1.97
C VAL A 70 13.37 3.90 1.29
N CYS A 71 13.34 5.22 1.48
CA CYS A 71 12.33 6.13 0.93
C CYS A 71 12.26 6.08 -0.60
N THR A 72 13.39 6.27 -1.27
CA THR A 72 13.48 6.27 -2.74
C THR A 72 13.07 4.94 -3.34
N PRO A 73 13.65 3.78 -2.95
CA PRO A 73 13.24 2.49 -3.49
C PRO A 73 11.77 2.16 -3.20
N SER A 74 11.25 2.49 -2.03
CA SER A 74 9.83 2.27 -1.70
C SER A 74 8.90 3.04 -2.63
N ARG A 75 9.18 4.32 -2.86
CA ARG A 75 8.41 5.15 -3.79
C ARG A 75 8.49 4.64 -5.23
N HIS A 76 9.67 4.20 -5.66
CA HIS A 76 9.82 3.59 -6.99
C HIS A 76 9.03 2.30 -7.13
N MET A 77 9.03 1.44 -6.12
CA MET A 77 8.23 0.21 -6.13
C MET A 77 6.74 0.53 -6.25
N VAL A 78 6.23 1.46 -5.45
CA VAL A 78 4.83 1.87 -5.49
C VAL A 78 4.44 2.47 -6.84
N MET A 79 5.25 3.40 -7.36
CA MET A 79 4.94 4.10 -8.62
C MET A 79 5.08 3.22 -9.86
N SER A 80 5.96 2.22 -9.82
CA SER A 80 6.23 1.36 -10.97
C SER A 80 5.48 0.01 -10.92
N GLY A 81 4.97 -0.39 -9.77
CA GLY A 81 4.44 -1.73 -9.54
C GLY A 81 5.49 -2.84 -9.64
N ARG A 82 6.78 -2.49 -9.54
CA ARG A 82 7.92 -3.41 -9.67
C ARG A 82 8.66 -3.53 -8.35
N THR A 83 9.30 -4.68 -8.14
CA THR A 83 10.21 -4.86 -7.00
C THR A 83 11.48 -4.03 -7.17
N VAL A 84 12.18 -3.73 -6.08
CA VAL A 84 13.45 -3.00 -6.11
C VAL A 84 14.48 -3.64 -7.03
N TRP A 85 14.46 -4.96 -7.16
CA TRP A 85 15.36 -5.77 -8.01
C TRP A 85 15.09 -5.64 -9.52
N HIS A 86 13.93 -5.14 -9.91
CA HIS A 86 13.48 -5.03 -11.31
C HIS A 86 13.27 -3.57 -11.73
N ILE A 87 13.88 -2.64 -11.00
CA ILE A 87 13.90 -1.23 -11.40
C ILE A 87 14.81 -1.06 -12.61
N PRO A 88 14.42 -0.28 -13.65
CA PRO A 88 15.23 -0.07 -14.84
C PRO A 88 16.65 0.46 -14.51
N ASP A 89 17.66 0.02 -15.26
CA ASP A 89 19.10 0.30 -15.03
C ASP A 89 19.45 1.78 -14.79
N ARG A 90 18.70 2.70 -15.42
CA ARG A 90 18.91 4.13 -15.18
C ARG A 90 18.70 4.53 -13.73
N LEU A 91 17.69 3.97 -13.10
CA LEU A 91 17.37 4.21 -11.68
C LEU A 91 18.26 3.38 -10.77
N ASN A 92 18.60 2.18 -11.22
CA ASN A 92 19.50 1.29 -10.50
C ASN A 92 20.89 1.93 -10.30
N ARG A 93 21.44 2.61 -11.31
CA ARG A 93 22.71 3.36 -11.20
C ARG A 93 22.67 4.54 -10.24
N VAL A 94 21.50 5.19 -10.09
CA VAL A 94 21.33 6.25 -9.09
C VAL A 94 21.30 5.67 -7.68
N MET A 95 20.72 4.48 -7.52
CA MET A 95 20.60 3.81 -6.23
C MET A 95 21.85 2.98 -5.84
N HIS A 96 22.70 2.66 -6.83
CA HIS A 96 23.93 1.90 -6.66
C HIS A 96 25.11 2.57 -7.37
N PRO A 97 25.54 3.76 -6.92
CA PRO A 97 26.62 4.49 -7.60
C PRO A 97 27.97 3.74 -7.62
N HIS A 98 28.12 2.69 -6.82
CA HIS A 98 29.33 1.90 -6.68
C HIS A 98 29.21 0.45 -7.20
N ALA A 99 28.07 0.07 -7.79
CA ALA A 99 27.93 -1.22 -8.47
C ALA A 99 28.51 -1.10 -9.88
N SER A 100 29.80 -1.38 -10.04
CA SER A 100 30.51 -1.54 -11.32
C SER A 100 30.65 -3.01 -11.66
#